data_8578dd0cc2f2e953008488e7b66777ea
#
_entry.id   8578dd0cc2f2e953008488e7b66777ea
#
_cell.length_a   1.000
_cell.length_b   1.000
_cell.length_c   1.000
_cell.angle_alpha   90.00
_cell.angle_beta   90.00
_cell.angle_gamma   90.00
#
_symmetry.space_group_name_H-M   'P 1'
#
loop_
_entity.id
_entity.type
_entity.pdbx_description
1 polymer ?
#
loop_
_entity_poly.entity_id
_entity_poly.type
_entity_poly.pdbx_seq_one_letter_code
_entity_poly.pdbx_strand_id
1 'polypeptide(L)'
;MKKAISIIKQVSELTDRVILFHSASGKDSIALLDLMHPYFKEIVCVYMYVVKDLQHINRYINYTCKKYGNVKFIQVPHFAVYSYRKSGYMGCIKNEKQRQYSMAQLTEIVREKYHIDWAFFGFKQSDSMNRRLMLRTYKDEAINEAQKKCYPLSAYKNVDILNYIEKKSLIKPEKYGNSQSAGTNISDMNYLLWLRSNFPADLKKIIKEYPMVERLLFEHDYEGTETK
;
A
#
# COMPACT_ATOMS: atom_id res chain seq x y z
N MET A 1 21.01 0.20 -2.87
CA MET A 1 20.10 -0.98 -2.86
C MET A 1 20.78 -2.36 -2.81
N LYS A 2 22.13 -2.45 -2.58
CA LYS A 2 22.84 -3.75 -2.58
C LYS A 2 22.31 -4.73 -1.53
N LYS A 3 22.09 -4.30 -0.27
CA LYS A 3 21.55 -5.15 0.81
C LYS A 3 20.15 -5.68 0.46
N ALA A 4 19.25 -4.84 -0.10
CA ALA A 4 17.92 -5.28 -0.52
C ALA A 4 17.98 -6.37 -1.60
N ILE A 5 18.85 -6.21 -2.59
CA ILE A 5 19.05 -7.21 -3.63
C ILE A 5 19.59 -8.54 -3.06
N SER A 6 20.55 -8.48 -2.11
CA SER A 6 21.06 -9.68 -1.45
C SER A 6 19.96 -10.44 -0.70
N ILE A 7 19.07 -9.71 0.00
CA ILE A 7 17.93 -10.30 0.72
C ILE A 7 16.92 -10.92 -0.26
N ILE A 8 16.61 -10.24 -1.36
CA ILE A 8 15.70 -10.74 -2.41
C ILE A 8 16.26 -12.05 -3.00
N LYS A 9 17.55 -12.09 -3.31
CA LYS A 9 18.22 -13.28 -3.87
C LYS A 9 18.11 -14.50 -2.94
N GLN A 10 18.34 -14.33 -1.63
CA GLN A 10 18.19 -15.42 -0.67
C GLN A 10 16.79 -16.06 -0.75
N VAL A 11 15.73 -15.27 -0.88
CA VAL A 11 14.37 -15.82 -1.01
C VAL A 11 14.11 -16.39 -2.41
N SER A 12 14.71 -15.81 -3.47
CA SER A 12 14.55 -16.33 -4.83
C SER A 12 15.21 -17.71 -5.06
N GLU A 13 16.15 -18.12 -4.19
CA GLU A 13 16.71 -19.47 -4.17
C GLU A 13 15.72 -20.50 -3.60
N LEU A 14 14.70 -20.05 -2.84
CA LEU A 14 13.70 -20.91 -2.19
C LEU A 14 12.39 -21.02 -2.98
N THR A 15 12.07 -20.04 -3.80
CA THR A 15 10.81 -19.98 -4.58
C THR A 15 10.95 -19.04 -5.77
N ASP A 16 10.25 -19.35 -6.84
CA ASP A 16 10.16 -18.51 -8.04
C ASP A 16 8.85 -17.69 -8.13
N ARG A 17 7.93 -17.88 -7.14
CA ARG A 17 6.64 -17.19 -7.06
C ARG A 17 6.46 -16.55 -5.70
N VAL A 18 6.06 -15.26 -5.67
CA VAL A 18 5.92 -14.51 -4.43
C VAL A 18 4.71 -13.57 -4.45
N ILE A 19 4.24 -13.22 -3.25
CA ILE A 19 3.27 -12.17 -3.03
C ILE A 19 4.02 -10.89 -2.64
N LEU A 20 3.62 -9.75 -3.20
CA LEU A 20 4.05 -8.42 -2.75
C LEU A 20 2.83 -7.59 -2.31
N PHE A 21 2.74 -7.24 -1.04
CA PHE A 21 1.76 -6.23 -0.59
C PHE A 21 2.18 -4.85 -1.10
N HIS A 22 1.45 -4.37 -2.11
CA HIS A 22 1.80 -3.21 -2.92
C HIS A 22 0.75 -2.11 -2.80
N SER A 23 1.14 -0.97 -2.27
CA SER A 23 0.22 0.18 -2.07
C SER A 23 -0.07 0.99 -3.35
N ALA A 24 0.16 0.42 -4.52
CA ALA A 24 0.02 1.02 -5.85
C ALA A 24 0.87 2.30 -6.04
N SER A 25 0.46 3.44 -5.50
CA SER A 25 1.12 4.74 -5.63
C SER A 25 2.26 4.98 -4.62
N GLY A 26 2.50 4.07 -3.68
CA GLY A 26 3.48 4.26 -2.61
C GLY A 26 4.92 4.00 -3.05
N LYS A 27 5.84 4.91 -2.71
CA LYS A 27 7.26 4.86 -3.08
C LYS A 27 7.95 3.54 -2.75
N ASP A 28 7.69 3.00 -1.55
CA ASP A 28 8.36 1.78 -1.06
C ASP A 28 7.97 0.57 -1.91
N SER A 29 6.69 0.46 -2.27
CA SER A 29 6.18 -0.62 -3.11
C SER A 29 6.69 -0.52 -4.55
N ILE A 30 6.74 0.70 -5.11
CA ILE A 30 7.25 0.95 -6.46
C ILE A 30 8.73 0.53 -6.54
N ALA A 31 9.56 0.97 -5.60
CA ALA A 31 10.97 0.64 -5.57
C ALA A 31 11.21 -0.86 -5.31
N LEU A 32 10.46 -1.45 -4.37
CA LEU A 32 10.61 -2.86 -4.03
C LEU A 32 10.27 -3.77 -5.20
N LEU A 33 9.19 -3.49 -5.92
CA LEU A 33 8.81 -4.28 -7.09
C LEU A 33 9.88 -4.20 -8.20
N ASP A 34 10.43 -3.02 -8.47
CA ASP A 34 11.51 -2.86 -9.45
C ASP A 34 12.78 -3.66 -9.07
N LEU A 35 13.07 -3.76 -7.77
CA LEU A 35 14.17 -4.58 -7.27
C LEU A 35 13.89 -6.09 -7.36
N MET A 36 12.63 -6.50 -7.23
CA MET A 36 12.21 -7.90 -7.15
C MET A 36 12.01 -8.56 -8.53
N HIS A 37 11.45 -7.82 -9.50
CA HIS A 37 10.96 -8.39 -10.76
C HIS A 37 12.01 -9.23 -11.54
N PRO A 38 13.34 -8.97 -11.48
CA PRO A 38 14.31 -9.79 -12.20
C PRO A 38 14.56 -11.18 -11.58
N TYR A 39 14.09 -11.42 -10.34
CA TYR A 39 14.44 -12.60 -9.56
C TYR A 39 13.31 -13.62 -9.40
N PHE A 40 12.10 -13.28 -9.80
CA PHE A 40 10.93 -14.17 -9.66
C PHE A 40 10.24 -14.36 -11.00
N LYS A 41 9.69 -15.55 -11.23
CA LYS A 41 8.88 -15.85 -12.43
C LYS A 41 7.50 -15.22 -12.36
N GLU A 42 6.92 -15.13 -11.15
CA GLU A 42 5.61 -14.52 -10.91
C GLU A 42 5.61 -13.72 -9.61
N ILE A 43 5.12 -12.49 -9.68
CA ILE A 43 4.88 -11.62 -8.51
C ILE A 43 3.40 -11.25 -8.49
N VAL A 44 2.67 -11.75 -7.48
CA VAL A 44 1.29 -11.35 -7.22
C VAL A 44 1.29 -10.11 -6.33
N CYS A 45 1.08 -8.94 -6.92
CA CYS A 45 0.93 -7.69 -6.21
C CYS A 45 -0.46 -7.55 -5.62
N VAL A 46 -0.55 -7.40 -4.30
CA VAL A 46 -1.80 -7.26 -3.56
C VAL A 46 -2.01 -5.80 -3.17
N TYR A 47 -2.96 -5.14 -3.82
CA TYR A 47 -3.40 -3.81 -3.41
C TYR A 47 -4.58 -3.93 -2.46
N MET A 48 -4.43 -3.38 -1.25
CA MET A 48 -5.49 -3.35 -0.24
C MET A 48 -6.24 -2.01 -0.31
N TYR A 49 -7.47 -2.02 -0.83
CA TYR A 49 -8.27 -0.81 -1.04
C TYR A 49 -9.18 -0.46 0.16
N VAL A 50 -9.39 0.83 0.37
CA VAL A 50 -10.51 1.36 1.19
C VAL A 50 -11.74 1.56 0.32
N VAL A 51 -11.59 2.19 -0.84
CA VAL A 51 -12.58 2.26 -1.92
C VAL A 51 -11.99 1.61 -3.16
N LYS A 52 -12.75 0.69 -3.77
CA LYS A 52 -12.29 -0.10 -4.91
C LYS A 52 -12.32 0.71 -6.21
N ASP A 53 -11.44 0.36 -7.14
CA ASP A 53 -11.42 0.86 -8.52
C ASP A 53 -11.33 2.39 -8.65
N LEU A 54 -10.51 3.03 -7.79
CA LEU A 54 -10.18 4.44 -7.93
C LEU A 54 -9.26 4.65 -9.15
N GLN A 55 -9.61 5.62 -9.99
CA GLN A 55 -8.91 5.90 -11.25
C GLN A 55 -7.44 6.29 -11.02
N HIS A 56 -7.17 7.15 -10.01
CA HIS A 56 -5.81 7.56 -9.67
C HIS A 56 -4.94 6.39 -9.20
N ILE A 57 -5.51 5.35 -8.60
CA ILE A 57 -4.81 4.12 -8.21
C ILE A 57 -4.63 3.21 -9.43
N ASN A 58 -5.69 3.02 -10.23
CA ASN A 58 -5.65 2.12 -11.38
C ASN A 58 -4.61 2.55 -12.42
N ARG A 59 -4.29 3.86 -12.55
CA ARG A 59 -3.19 4.30 -13.43
C ARG A 59 -1.82 3.75 -13.01
N TYR A 60 -1.55 3.61 -11.70
CA TYR A 60 -0.32 2.98 -11.20
C TYR A 60 -0.32 1.48 -11.45
N ILE A 61 -1.44 0.81 -11.22
CA ILE A 61 -1.61 -0.62 -11.49
C ILE A 61 -1.37 -0.89 -12.98
N ASN A 62 -2.01 -0.13 -13.86
CA ASN A 62 -1.88 -0.28 -15.31
C ASN A 62 -0.46 -0.01 -15.80
N TYR A 63 0.19 1.06 -15.29
CA TYR A 63 1.60 1.33 -15.57
C TYR A 63 2.49 0.16 -15.19
N THR A 64 2.30 -0.37 -13.97
CA THR A 64 3.10 -1.46 -13.43
C THR A 64 2.92 -2.74 -14.23
N CYS A 65 1.69 -3.13 -14.55
CA CYS A 65 1.40 -4.32 -15.37
C CYS A 65 1.95 -4.21 -16.79
N LYS A 66 1.99 -2.99 -17.36
CA LYS A 66 2.61 -2.76 -18.68
C LYS A 66 4.14 -2.84 -18.64
N LYS A 67 4.73 -2.38 -17.53
CA LYS A 67 6.19 -2.33 -17.39
C LYS A 67 6.82 -3.69 -17.11
N TYR A 68 6.14 -4.53 -16.32
CA TYR A 68 6.69 -5.80 -15.82
C TYR A 68 5.83 -6.98 -16.29
N GLY A 69 6.39 -7.82 -17.17
CA GLY A 69 5.66 -8.94 -17.78
C GLY A 69 5.31 -10.10 -16.83
N ASN A 70 5.97 -10.17 -15.66
CA ASN A 70 5.79 -11.22 -14.65
C ASN A 70 4.98 -10.77 -13.44
N VAL A 71 4.27 -9.63 -13.53
CA VAL A 71 3.51 -9.03 -12.43
C VAL A 71 2.02 -9.15 -12.69
N LYS A 72 1.28 -9.60 -11.67
CA LYS A 72 -0.17 -9.65 -11.64
C LYS A 72 -0.69 -8.87 -10.45
N PHE A 73 -1.61 -7.92 -10.68
CA PHE A 73 -2.29 -7.20 -9.59
C PHE A 73 -3.62 -7.83 -9.21
N ILE A 74 -3.85 -7.89 -7.91
CA ILE A 74 -5.17 -8.17 -7.33
C ILE A 74 -5.54 -7.06 -6.35
N GLN A 75 -6.84 -6.77 -6.27
CA GLN A 75 -7.38 -5.81 -5.31
C GLN A 75 -8.20 -6.54 -4.25
N VAL A 76 -7.89 -6.32 -2.98
CA VAL A 76 -8.61 -6.89 -1.84
C VAL A 76 -9.00 -5.78 -0.86
N PRO A 77 -10.09 -5.91 -0.09
CA PRO A 77 -10.43 -4.92 0.93
C PRO A 77 -9.31 -4.78 1.97
N HIS A 78 -8.96 -3.56 2.34
CA HIS A 78 -8.06 -3.31 3.45
C HIS A 78 -8.69 -3.79 4.77
N PHE A 79 -7.89 -4.29 5.71
CA PHE A 79 -8.41 -4.80 6.99
C PHE A 79 -9.25 -3.75 7.73
N ALA A 80 -8.95 -2.46 7.61
CA ALA A 80 -9.73 -1.37 8.19
C ALA A 80 -11.17 -1.28 7.63
N VAL A 81 -11.42 -1.68 6.37
CA VAL A 81 -12.76 -1.65 5.76
C VAL A 81 -13.74 -2.52 6.54
N TYR A 82 -13.28 -3.67 7.04
CA TYR A 82 -14.10 -4.56 7.86
C TYR A 82 -14.46 -3.91 9.20
N SER A 83 -13.52 -3.18 9.82
CA SER A 83 -13.78 -2.40 11.04
C SER A 83 -14.70 -1.21 10.77
N TYR A 84 -14.49 -0.50 9.65
CA TYR A 84 -15.35 0.62 9.25
C TYR A 84 -16.80 0.19 9.05
N ARG A 85 -17.03 -0.90 8.32
CA ARG A 85 -18.37 -1.46 8.13
C ARG A 85 -18.99 -1.93 9.44
N LYS A 86 -18.22 -2.50 10.35
CA LYS A 86 -18.74 -2.92 11.66
C LYS A 86 -19.20 -1.74 12.51
N SER A 87 -18.47 -0.62 12.47
CA SER A 87 -18.75 0.58 13.28
C SER A 87 -19.68 1.60 12.61
N GLY A 88 -19.84 1.56 11.28
CA GLY A 88 -20.48 2.64 10.52
C GLY A 88 -19.58 3.88 10.36
N TYR A 89 -18.25 3.68 10.38
CA TYR A 89 -17.27 4.76 10.28
C TYR A 89 -17.50 5.63 9.04
N MET A 90 -17.44 6.96 9.22
CA MET A 90 -17.67 7.95 8.16
C MET A 90 -19.01 7.80 7.42
N GLY A 91 -20.02 7.25 8.11
CA GLY A 91 -21.38 7.09 7.56
C GLY A 91 -21.54 5.91 6.59
N CYS A 92 -20.56 5.02 6.47
CA CYS A 92 -20.74 3.82 5.66
C CYS A 92 -21.81 2.89 6.24
N ILE A 93 -22.42 2.06 5.39
CA ILE A 93 -23.47 1.11 5.82
C ILE A 93 -22.96 0.21 6.94
N LYS A 94 -23.55 0.36 8.14
CA LYS A 94 -23.18 -0.41 9.33
C LYS A 94 -23.65 -1.86 9.20
N ASN A 95 -22.74 -2.79 9.52
CA ASN A 95 -23.04 -4.21 9.65
C ASN A 95 -22.41 -4.76 10.94
N GLU A 96 -23.18 -4.87 11.99
CA GLU A 96 -22.72 -5.33 13.31
C GLU A 96 -22.16 -6.77 13.29
N LYS A 97 -22.64 -7.60 12.36
CA LYS A 97 -22.20 -8.99 12.18
C LYS A 97 -20.92 -9.09 11.30
N GLN A 98 -20.36 -7.96 10.85
CA GLN A 98 -19.18 -7.95 10.00
C GLN A 98 -18.00 -8.64 10.71
N ARG A 99 -17.51 -9.74 10.13
CA ARG A 99 -16.27 -10.37 10.56
C ARG A 99 -15.09 -9.43 10.32
N GLN A 100 -14.24 -9.28 11.32
CA GLN A 100 -13.00 -8.50 11.21
C GLN A 100 -11.84 -9.42 10.86
N TYR A 101 -10.89 -8.87 10.11
CA TYR A 101 -9.68 -9.58 9.71
C TYR A 101 -8.46 -8.75 10.08
N SER A 102 -7.44 -9.41 10.60
CA SER A 102 -6.10 -8.81 10.75
C SER A 102 -5.34 -8.87 9.43
N MET A 103 -4.26 -8.08 9.33
CA MET A 103 -3.33 -8.15 8.21
C MET A 103 -2.75 -9.56 8.03
N ALA A 104 -2.47 -10.28 9.13
CA ALA A 104 -1.98 -11.64 9.08
C ALA A 104 -3.00 -12.59 8.44
N GLN A 105 -4.26 -12.55 8.88
CA GLN A 105 -5.32 -13.38 8.31
C GLN A 105 -5.56 -13.10 6.81
N LEU A 106 -5.54 -11.82 6.41
CA LEU A 106 -5.66 -11.49 4.98
C LEU A 106 -4.45 -11.98 4.18
N THR A 107 -3.26 -11.96 4.78
CA THR A 107 -2.07 -12.54 4.14
C THR A 107 -2.25 -14.04 3.89
N GLU A 108 -2.75 -14.80 4.88
CA GLU A 108 -2.99 -16.23 4.73
C GLU A 108 -4.08 -16.53 3.68
N ILE A 109 -5.19 -15.79 3.67
CA ILE A 109 -6.24 -15.94 2.66
C ILE A 109 -5.67 -15.75 1.22
N VAL A 110 -4.77 -14.77 1.04
CA VAL A 110 -4.14 -14.56 -0.28
C VAL A 110 -3.17 -15.69 -0.61
N ARG A 111 -2.38 -16.16 0.36
CA ARG A 111 -1.46 -17.29 0.19
C ARG A 111 -2.19 -18.56 -0.26
N GLU A 112 -3.23 -18.94 0.46
CA GLU A 112 -4.07 -20.09 0.15
C GLU A 112 -4.66 -19.99 -1.26
N LYS A 113 -5.23 -18.82 -1.59
CA LYS A 113 -5.87 -18.58 -2.89
C LYS A 113 -4.92 -18.71 -4.09
N TYR A 114 -3.66 -18.28 -3.94
CA TYR A 114 -2.68 -18.28 -5.02
C TYR A 114 -1.64 -19.39 -4.92
N HIS A 115 -1.68 -20.19 -3.85
CA HIS A 115 -0.70 -21.24 -3.54
C HIS A 115 0.73 -20.69 -3.56
N ILE A 116 0.94 -19.56 -2.85
CA ILE A 116 2.22 -18.87 -2.73
C ILE A 116 2.52 -18.61 -1.26
N ASP A 117 3.63 -19.11 -0.77
CA ASP A 117 4.00 -19.03 0.64
C ASP A 117 4.66 -17.70 1.02
N TRP A 118 5.62 -17.25 0.24
CA TRP A 118 6.41 -16.07 0.58
C TRP A 118 5.71 -14.76 0.28
N ALA A 119 5.66 -13.88 1.29
CA ALA A 119 5.07 -12.55 1.18
C ALA A 119 6.10 -11.46 1.48
N PHE A 120 6.16 -10.45 0.60
CA PHE A 120 7.06 -9.32 0.68
C PHE A 120 6.32 -8.04 1.10
N PHE A 121 7.00 -7.20 1.90
CA PHE A 121 6.46 -5.95 2.43
C PHE A 121 7.51 -4.84 2.34
N GLY A 122 7.09 -3.63 2.01
CA GLY A 122 7.94 -2.44 1.94
C GLY A 122 8.23 -1.76 3.29
N PHE A 123 8.12 -2.48 4.42
CA PHE A 123 8.36 -1.90 5.74
C PHE A 123 9.85 -1.64 5.99
N LYS A 124 10.13 -0.54 6.72
CA LYS A 124 11.48 -0.09 7.08
C LYS A 124 11.60 0.13 8.59
N GLN A 125 12.79 -0.03 9.13
CA GLN A 125 13.09 0.30 10.52
C GLN A 125 12.90 1.80 10.83
N SER A 126 13.02 2.64 9.80
CA SER A 126 12.82 4.09 9.91
C SER A 126 11.35 4.52 9.99
N ASP A 127 10.40 3.61 9.73
CA ASP A 127 8.97 3.97 9.71
C ASP A 127 8.37 4.12 11.11
N SER A 128 8.80 3.31 12.08
CA SER A 128 8.38 3.39 13.48
C SER A 128 9.28 2.58 14.42
N MET A 129 9.24 2.89 15.72
CA MET A 129 9.95 2.14 16.75
C MET A 129 9.51 0.66 16.77
N ASN A 130 8.20 0.39 16.67
CA ASN A 130 7.69 -0.98 16.67
C ASN A 130 8.21 -1.79 15.48
N ARG A 131 8.25 -1.18 14.27
CA ARG A 131 8.84 -1.84 13.10
C ARG A 131 10.33 -2.08 13.26
N ARG A 132 11.05 -1.14 13.84
CA ARG A 132 12.49 -1.29 14.13
C ARG A 132 12.75 -2.47 15.07
N LEU A 133 12.03 -2.55 16.17
CA LEU A 133 12.18 -3.66 17.13
C LEU A 133 11.85 -4.99 16.48
N MET A 134 10.73 -5.08 15.76
CA MET A 134 10.32 -6.28 15.05
C MET A 134 11.36 -6.74 14.03
N LEU A 135 11.81 -5.84 13.14
CA LEU A 135 12.72 -6.20 12.05
C LEU A 135 14.10 -6.64 12.54
N ARG A 136 14.59 -6.08 13.66
CA ARG A 136 15.87 -6.48 14.26
C ARG A 136 15.91 -7.89 14.81
N THR A 137 14.75 -8.52 15.04
CA THR A 137 14.69 -9.91 15.52
C THR A 137 14.77 -10.93 14.38
N TYR A 138 14.71 -10.49 13.12
CA TYR A 138 14.69 -11.34 11.96
C TYR A 138 16.09 -11.56 11.37
N LYS A 139 16.27 -12.65 10.66
CA LYS A 139 17.51 -12.94 9.91
C LYS A 139 17.81 -11.77 8.95
N ASP A 140 19.05 -11.30 8.96
CA ASP A 140 19.51 -10.13 8.21
C ASP A 140 18.67 -8.85 8.46
N GLU A 141 17.93 -8.81 9.59
CA GLU A 141 16.96 -7.77 9.95
C GLU A 141 15.82 -7.61 8.93
N ALA A 142 15.53 -8.65 8.16
CA ALA A 142 14.60 -8.60 7.02
C ALA A 142 13.82 -9.88 6.75
N ILE A 143 14.32 -11.06 7.09
CA ILE A 143 13.71 -12.34 6.71
C ILE A 143 13.14 -13.05 7.95
N ASN A 144 11.83 -13.18 8.00
CA ASN A 144 11.15 -14.04 8.95
C ASN A 144 10.83 -15.37 8.28
N GLU A 145 11.73 -16.36 8.46
CA GLU A 145 11.63 -17.68 7.85
C GLU A 145 10.41 -18.45 8.36
N ALA A 146 10.12 -18.36 9.67
CA ALA A 146 9.00 -19.08 10.29
C ALA A 146 7.64 -18.63 9.73
N GLN A 147 7.50 -17.33 9.40
CA GLN A 147 6.27 -16.78 8.81
C GLN A 147 6.38 -16.59 7.29
N LYS A 148 7.49 -16.97 6.67
CA LYS A 148 7.76 -16.77 5.24
C LYS A 148 7.47 -15.33 4.79
N LYS A 149 7.96 -14.33 5.55
CA LYS A 149 7.82 -12.89 5.29
C LYS A 149 9.18 -12.27 5.05
N CYS A 150 9.25 -11.37 4.07
CA CYS A 150 10.47 -10.68 3.69
C CYS A 150 10.29 -9.17 3.60
N TYR A 151 11.28 -8.43 4.12
CA TYR A 151 11.28 -6.97 4.25
C TYR A 151 12.58 -6.37 3.68
N PRO A 152 12.84 -6.45 2.36
CA PRO A 152 14.14 -6.12 1.78
C PRO A 152 14.56 -4.66 2.01
N LEU A 153 13.60 -3.76 2.20
CA LEU A 153 13.85 -2.34 2.42
C LEU A 153 14.12 -1.97 3.88
N SER A 154 14.18 -2.95 4.80
CA SER A 154 14.28 -2.77 6.25
C SER A 154 15.32 -1.72 6.67
N ALA A 155 16.53 -1.76 6.10
CA ALA A 155 17.66 -0.89 6.48
C ALA A 155 17.66 0.49 5.80
N TYR A 156 16.70 0.79 4.91
CA TYR A 156 16.69 2.02 4.11
C TYR A 156 15.84 3.13 4.71
N LYS A 157 16.16 4.38 4.33
CA LYS A 157 15.39 5.57 4.66
C LYS A 157 14.55 6.02 3.45
N ASN A 158 13.60 6.92 3.70
CA ASN A 158 12.74 7.47 2.64
C ASN A 158 13.54 8.13 1.51
N VAL A 159 14.60 8.85 1.86
CA VAL A 159 15.48 9.51 0.87
C VAL A 159 16.16 8.50 -0.05
N ASP A 160 16.61 7.36 0.46
CA ASP A 160 17.24 6.31 -0.35
C ASP A 160 16.28 5.73 -1.39
N ILE A 161 15.02 5.56 -0.99
CA ILE A 161 13.96 5.04 -1.88
C ILE A 161 13.61 6.06 -2.96
N LEU A 162 13.45 7.33 -2.60
CA LEU A 162 13.14 8.39 -3.57
C LEU A 162 14.28 8.58 -4.58
N ASN A 163 15.53 8.60 -4.12
CA ASN A 163 16.70 8.67 -4.99
C ASN A 163 16.79 7.46 -5.94
N TYR A 164 16.39 6.27 -5.46
CA TYR A 164 16.33 5.09 -6.33
C TYR A 164 15.26 5.22 -7.41
N ILE A 165 14.06 5.68 -7.05
CA ILE A 165 12.94 5.91 -8.00
C ILE A 165 13.37 6.90 -9.07
N GLU A 166 14.01 8.00 -8.68
CA GLU A 166 14.47 9.03 -9.61
C GLU A 166 15.58 8.48 -10.54
N LYS A 167 16.62 7.86 -9.97
CA LYS A 167 17.72 7.27 -10.73
C LYS A 167 17.27 6.22 -11.75
N LYS A 168 16.20 5.48 -11.45
CA LYS A 168 15.62 4.45 -12.31
C LYS A 168 14.50 4.96 -13.22
N SER A 169 14.20 6.26 -13.16
CA SER A 169 13.10 6.88 -13.91
C SER A 169 11.78 6.12 -13.77
N LEU A 170 11.49 5.66 -12.52
CA LEU A 170 10.25 4.97 -12.20
C LEU A 170 9.11 5.99 -12.09
N ILE A 171 7.86 5.48 -12.14
CA ILE A 171 6.69 6.31 -11.89
C ILE A 171 6.81 6.99 -10.51
N LYS A 172 6.63 8.32 -10.46
CA LYS A 172 6.74 9.07 -9.21
C LYS A 172 5.54 8.76 -8.31
N PRO A 173 5.78 8.58 -6.99
CA PRO A 173 4.67 8.43 -6.03
C PRO A 173 3.86 9.72 -5.94
N GLU A 174 2.56 9.59 -5.63
CA GLU A 174 1.71 10.77 -5.40
C GLU A 174 2.10 11.52 -4.13
N LYS A 175 1.87 12.82 -4.19
CA LYS A 175 1.98 13.72 -3.03
C LYS A 175 0.64 14.41 -2.80
N TYR A 176 0.18 14.41 -1.56
CA TYR A 176 -0.97 15.17 -1.10
C TYR A 176 -0.50 16.18 -0.05
N GLY A 177 -0.61 17.47 -0.32
CA GLY A 177 -0.09 18.51 0.58
C GLY A 177 1.41 18.36 0.86
N ASN A 178 1.80 18.52 2.12
CA ASN A 178 3.20 18.44 2.56
C ASN A 178 3.68 17.00 2.85
N SER A 179 2.77 16.02 2.91
CA SER A 179 3.16 14.64 3.23
C SER A 179 3.65 13.89 1.98
N GLN A 180 4.83 13.27 2.10
CA GLN A 180 5.33 12.36 1.09
C GLN A 180 4.65 11.00 1.28
N SER A 181 3.80 10.61 0.33
CA SER A 181 3.14 9.30 0.30
C SER A 181 2.19 9.02 1.48
N ALA A 182 1.31 9.94 1.83
CA ALA A 182 0.12 9.59 2.59
C ALA A 182 -0.66 8.54 1.80
N GLY A 183 -1.07 7.46 2.46
CA GLY A 183 -1.96 6.47 1.85
C GLY A 183 -3.31 7.09 1.48
N THR A 184 -4.22 6.30 0.95
CA THR A 184 -5.58 6.70 0.61
C THR A 184 -6.46 6.80 1.87
N ASN A 185 -6.13 7.71 2.79
CA ASN A 185 -6.89 7.93 4.01
C ASN A 185 -8.09 8.85 3.71
N ILE A 186 -9.28 8.31 3.83
CA ILE A 186 -10.55 9.02 3.54
C ILE A 186 -10.91 10.13 4.52
N SER A 187 -10.15 10.31 5.60
CA SER A 187 -10.28 11.44 6.54
C SER A 187 -9.13 12.47 6.42
N ASP A 188 -8.19 12.27 5.49
CA ASP A 188 -7.09 13.22 5.24
C ASP A 188 -7.57 14.32 4.29
N MET A 189 -7.71 15.54 4.82
CA MET A 189 -8.19 16.69 4.04
C MET A 189 -7.31 16.97 2.82
N ASN A 190 -5.98 16.87 2.94
CA ASN A 190 -5.10 17.11 1.80
C ASN A 190 -5.36 16.11 0.66
N TYR A 191 -5.62 14.85 0.99
CA TYR A 191 -5.99 13.83 0.02
C TYR A 191 -7.35 14.13 -0.62
N LEU A 192 -8.36 14.50 0.17
CA LEU A 192 -9.71 14.80 -0.32
C LEU A 192 -9.71 16.05 -1.24
N LEU A 193 -9.01 17.12 -0.87
CA LEU A 193 -8.87 18.32 -1.69
C LEU A 193 -8.10 18.03 -2.99
N TRP A 194 -7.05 17.22 -2.91
CA TRP A 194 -6.32 16.79 -4.10
C TRP A 194 -7.22 15.97 -5.04
N LEU A 195 -8.03 15.04 -4.51
CA LEU A 195 -9.01 14.29 -5.32
C LEU A 195 -10.06 15.23 -5.94
N ARG A 196 -10.57 16.20 -5.18
CA ARG A 196 -11.55 17.15 -5.67
C ARG A 196 -11.03 17.89 -6.92
N SER A 197 -9.76 18.27 -6.91
CA SER A 197 -9.14 19.01 -8.01
C SER A 197 -8.69 18.12 -9.18
N ASN A 198 -8.20 16.91 -8.93
CA ASN A 198 -7.55 16.09 -9.95
C ASN A 198 -8.36 14.87 -10.39
N PHE A 199 -9.17 14.31 -9.49
CA PHE A 199 -9.94 13.07 -9.71
C PHE A 199 -11.35 13.16 -9.09
N PRO A 200 -12.19 14.10 -9.53
CA PRO A 200 -13.51 14.31 -8.93
C PRO A 200 -14.44 13.09 -9.01
N ALA A 201 -14.26 12.23 -10.01
CA ALA A 201 -15.00 10.98 -10.11
C ALA A 201 -14.62 9.99 -9.00
N ASP A 202 -13.35 9.96 -8.60
CA ASP A 202 -12.89 9.14 -7.47
C ASP A 202 -13.43 9.67 -6.14
N LEU A 203 -13.44 11.00 -5.96
CA LEU A 203 -14.04 11.61 -4.77
C LEU A 203 -15.52 11.27 -4.65
N LYS A 204 -16.29 11.31 -5.75
CA LYS A 204 -17.70 10.89 -5.77
C LYS A 204 -17.88 9.43 -5.33
N LYS A 205 -16.99 8.52 -5.75
CA LYS A 205 -17.02 7.12 -5.29
C LYS A 205 -16.77 7.02 -3.77
N ILE A 206 -15.83 7.80 -3.24
CA ILE A 206 -15.53 7.84 -1.81
C ILE A 206 -16.74 8.37 -1.03
N ILE A 207 -17.34 9.47 -1.44
CA ILE A 207 -18.54 10.04 -0.80
C ILE A 207 -19.70 9.05 -0.83
N LYS A 208 -19.89 8.32 -1.95
CA LYS A 208 -20.93 7.29 -2.05
C LYS A 208 -20.76 6.17 -1.01
N GLU A 209 -19.54 5.73 -0.73
CA GLU A 209 -19.28 4.69 0.27
C GLU A 209 -19.18 5.23 1.69
N TYR A 210 -18.72 6.48 1.85
CA TYR A 210 -18.45 7.16 3.11
C TYR A 210 -19.06 8.58 3.12
N PRO A 211 -20.39 8.71 3.29
CA PRO A 211 -21.10 10.00 3.11
C PRO A 211 -20.60 11.15 3.99
N MET A 212 -20.06 10.87 5.19
CA MET A 212 -19.55 11.93 6.06
C MET A 212 -18.29 12.64 5.50
N VAL A 213 -17.69 12.11 4.44
CA VAL A 213 -16.60 12.82 3.72
C VAL A 213 -17.11 14.14 3.11
N GLU A 214 -18.35 14.17 2.61
CA GLU A 214 -18.96 15.38 2.09
C GLU A 214 -19.11 16.46 3.17
N ARG A 215 -19.51 16.03 4.38
CA ARG A 215 -19.60 16.92 5.54
C ARG A 215 -18.20 17.49 5.91
N LEU A 216 -17.15 16.67 5.93
CA LEU A 216 -15.80 17.16 6.22
C LEU A 216 -15.35 18.22 5.22
N LEU A 217 -15.63 18.02 3.93
CA LEU A 217 -15.32 19.00 2.90
C LEU A 217 -16.10 20.30 3.07
N PHE A 218 -17.38 20.21 3.42
CA PHE A 218 -18.22 21.37 3.68
C PHE A 218 -17.71 22.17 4.91
N GLU A 219 -17.43 21.51 6.01
CA GLU A 219 -16.87 22.13 7.23
C GLU A 219 -15.56 22.86 6.92
N HIS A 220 -14.64 22.24 6.18
CA HIS A 220 -13.40 22.87 5.75
C HIS A 220 -13.61 24.11 4.89
N ASP A 221 -14.54 24.07 3.93
CA ASP A 221 -14.83 25.22 3.05
C ASP A 221 -15.47 26.36 3.83
N TYR A 222 -16.32 26.07 4.83
CA TYR A 222 -16.96 27.07 5.69
C TYR A 222 -15.95 27.78 6.62
N GLU A 223 -15.09 27.02 7.31
CA GLU A 223 -14.03 27.58 8.17
C GLU A 223 -13.06 28.48 7.38
N GLY A 224 -12.77 28.15 6.12
CA GLY A 224 -11.92 28.96 5.22
C GLY A 224 -12.57 30.27 4.77
N THR A 225 -13.88 30.44 4.95
CA THR A 225 -14.61 31.69 4.62
C THR A 225 -14.70 32.64 5.79
N GLU A 226 -14.64 32.18 7.03
CA GLU A 226 -14.70 33.06 8.24
C GLU A 226 -13.35 33.71 8.57
N THR A 227 -12.25 33.28 7.97
CA THR A 227 -10.88 33.80 8.22
C THR A 227 -10.42 34.82 7.17
N LYS A 228 -11.28 35.26 6.30
CA LYS A 228 -11.04 36.36 5.33
C LYS A 228 -11.86 37.58 5.67
#